data_2e9a07bfb0328c0c10ddfffa5256647c
#
_entry.id   2e9a07bfb0328c0c10ddfffa5256647c
#
_cell.length_a   1.000
_cell.length_b   1.000
_cell.length_c   1.000
_cell.angle_alpha   90.00
_cell.angle_beta   90.00
_cell.angle_gamma   90.00
#
_symmetry.space_group_name_H-M   'P 1'
#
loop_
_entity.id
_entity.type
_entity.pdbx_description
1 polymer ?
#
loop_
_entity_poly.entity_id
_entity_poly.type
_entity_poly.pdbx_seq_one_letter_code
_entity_poly.pdbx_strand_id
1 'polypeptide(L)'
;MRSRLFWTGALVCLAAVFSGAQDPTKVEPRHYKLDFENDKVQVVSVHYGPHEKSALHEHPGGVVVILTAAHLRFTDESGKTREIFSKPGEARWYPPFHHRVENLGDTSYDAVYVGIKGMSSASNGSKDPMDAMDEETKKIVAQLITSARQ
;
A
#
# COMPACT_ATOMS: atom_id res chain seq x y z
N MET A 1 22.23 52.54 38.00
CA MET A 1 21.45 52.12 36.84
C MET A 1 21.72 50.65 36.60
N ARG A 2 20.75 49.73 36.88
CA ARG A 2 20.89 48.28 36.70
C ARG A 2 20.05 47.88 35.49
N SER A 3 20.72 47.55 34.39
CA SER A 3 20.10 47.05 33.17
C SER A 3 19.64 45.61 33.37
N ARG A 4 18.33 45.32 33.21
CA ARG A 4 17.75 43.98 33.23
C ARG A 4 17.66 43.48 31.81
N LEU A 5 18.47 42.51 31.46
CA LEU A 5 18.43 41.80 30.20
C LEU A 5 17.31 40.78 30.27
N PHE A 6 16.22 40.99 29.53
CA PHE A 6 15.15 39.99 29.35
C PHE A 6 15.59 38.98 28.25
N TRP A 7 15.87 37.74 28.64
CA TRP A 7 16.01 36.64 27.72
C TRP A 7 14.63 36.09 27.39
N THR A 8 14.13 36.39 26.21
CA THR A 8 12.95 35.76 25.61
C THR A 8 13.42 34.45 24.96
N GLY A 9 13.28 33.33 25.68
CA GLY A 9 13.49 32.00 25.12
C GLY A 9 12.36 31.66 24.14
N ALA A 10 12.67 31.65 22.83
CA ALA A 10 11.76 31.11 21.82
C ALA A 10 11.69 29.59 21.96
N LEU A 11 10.54 29.10 22.43
CA LEU A 11 10.23 27.67 22.46
C LEU A 11 9.91 27.23 21.03
N VAL A 12 10.89 26.65 20.35
CA VAL A 12 10.68 26.01 19.04
C VAL A 12 9.99 24.66 19.31
N CYS A 13 8.66 24.62 19.16
CA CYS A 13 7.93 23.36 19.10
C CYS A 13 8.32 22.61 17.82
N LEU A 14 9.22 21.65 17.96
CA LEU A 14 9.52 20.69 16.90
C LEU A 14 8.30 19.76 16.79
N ALA A 15 7.39 20.04 15.88
CA ALA A 15 6.32 19.14 15.52
C ALA A 15 6.97 17.92 14.83
N ALA A 16 7.13 16.82 15.58
CA ALA A 16 7.47 15.54 14.99
C ALA A 16 6.30 15.13 14.09
N VAL A 17 6.47 15.29 12.79
CA VAL A 17 5.59 14.67 11.80
C VAL A 17 5.83 13.17 11.90
N PHE A 18 4.96 12.48 12.66
CA PHE A 18 4.85 11.03 12.56
C PHE A 18 4.32 10.75 11.16
N SER A 19 5.22 10.41 10.22
CA SER A 19 4.85 9.67 9.01
C SER A 19 4.45 8.27 9.45
N GLY A 20 3.28 8.15 10.07
CA GLY A 20 2.64 6.88 10.29
C GLY A 20 2.28 6.29 8.94
N ALA A 21 2.64 5.04 8.71
CA ALA A 21 2.21 4.27 7.56
C ALA A 21 0.72 4.52 7.31
N GLN A 22 0.39 5.06 6.13
CA GLN A 22 -0.99 5.43 5.79
C GLN A 22 -1.70 4.21 5.22
N ASP A 23 -2.20 3.35 6.13
CA ASP A 23 -3.02 2.19 5.81
C ASP A 23 -4.17 2.60 4.88
N PRO A 24 -4.27 2.04 3.66
CA PRO A 24 -5.25 2.44 2.66
C PRO A 24 -6.69 2.26 3.16
N THR A 25 -6.97 1.28 4.01
CA THR A 25 -8.32 1.07 4.57
C THR A 25 -8.78 2.22 5.47
N LYS A 26 -7.85 3.03 5.98
CA LYS A 26 -8.11 4.19 6.84
C LYS A 26 -8.10 5.51 6.07
N VAL A 27 -7.18 5.67 5.12
CA VAL A 27 -7.02 6.94 4.39
C VAL A 27 -7.82 6.98 3.09
N GLU A 28 -8.14 5.82 2.52
CA GLU A 28 -8.90 5.65 1.27
C GLU A 28 -10.04 4.62 1.41
N PRO A 29 -10.94 4.75 2.42
CA PRO A 29 -11.97 3.74 2.72
C PRO A 29 -13.01 3.58 1.60
N ARG A 30 -13.06 4.50 0.64
CA ARG A 30 -13.90 4.38 -0.56
C ARG A 30 -13.35 3.37 -1.54
N HIS A 31 -12.02 3.22 -1.60
CA HIS A 31 -11.33 2.35 -2.54
C HIS A 31 -10.85 1.05 -1.90
N TYR A 32 -10.63 1.04 -0.58
CA TYR A 32 -10.06 -0.09 0.16
C TYR A 32 -10.92 -0.44 1.35
N LYS A 33 -11.59 -1.58 1.27
CA LYS A 33 -12.42 -2.12 2.34
C LYS A 33 -11.74 -3.31 2.99
N LEU A 34 -11.54 -3.24 4.30
CA LEU A 34 -11.08 -4.39 5.07
C LEU A 34 -12.17 -5.47 5.09
N ASP A 35 -11.85 -6.65 4.56
CA ASP A 35 -12.75 -7.81 4.60
C ASP A 35 -12.45 -8.66 5.83
N PHE A 36 -11.17 -8.90 6.10
CA PHE A 36 -10.75 -9.69 7.24
C PHE A 36 -9.27 -9.45 7.54
N GLU A 37 -8.84 -9.63 8.80
CA GLU A 37 -7.45 -9.65 9.20
C GLU A 37 -7.20 -10.59 10.38
N ASN A 38 -5.95 -11.06 10.49
CA ASN A 38 -5.44 -11.80 11.65
C ASN A 38 -4.02 -11.32 11.98
N ASP A 39 -3.26 -12.10 12.73
CA ASP A 39 -1.88 -11.79 13.11
C ASP A 39 -0.88 -11.85 11.92
N LYS A 40 -1.23 -12.52 10.82
CA LYS A 40 -0.37 -12.76 9.67
C LYS A 40 -0.72 -11.91 8.45
N VAL A 41 -1.99 -11.77 8.14
CA VAL A 41 -2.46 -11.14 6.91
C VAL A 41 -3.57 -10.14 7.15
N GLN A 42 -3.70 -9.21 6.20
CA GLN A 42 -4.82 -8.32 6.02
C GLN A 42 -5.39 -8.55 4.62
N VAL A 43 -6.68 -8.88 4.51
CA VAL A 43 -7.35 -9.08 3.23
C VAL A 43 -8.27 -7.88 2.97
N VAL A 44 -8.07 -7.25 1.83
CA VAL A 44 -8.71 -5.99 1.49
C VAL A 44 -9.33 -6.09 0.10
N SER A 45 -10.61 -5.80 -0.02
CA SER A 45 -11.28 -5.54 -1.30
C SER A 45 -10.86 -4.18 -1.83
N VAL A 46 -10.47 -4.13 -3.08
CA VAL A 46 -10.06 -2.93 -3.81
C VAL A 46 -11.07 -2.62 -4.88
N HIS A 47 -11.59 -1.38 -4.90
CA HIS A 47 -12.53 -0.90 -5.92
C HIS A 47 -12.18 0.52 -6.36
N TYR A 48 -12.08 0.73 -7.66
CA TYR A 48 -11.97 2.05 -8.30
C TYR A 48 -13.00 2.16 -9.41
N GLY A 49 -13.91 3.10 -9.33
CA GLY A 49 -14.77 3.47 -10.45
C GLY A 49 -13.97 4.03 -11.63
N PRO A 50 -14.60 4.23 -12.81
CA PRO A 50 -13.96 4.85 -13.96
C PRO A 50 -13.35 6.21 -13.58
N HIS A 51 -12.08 6.43 -13.97
CA HIS A 51 -11.33 7.68 -13.76
C HIS A 51 -11.15 8.12 -12.30
N GLU A 52 -11.46 7.25 -11.32
CA GLU A 52 -11.22 7.54 -9.91
C GLU A 52 -9.72 7.49 -9.56
N LYS A 53 -9.38 8.28 -8.55
CA LYS A 53 -7.99 8.43 -8.04
C LYS A 53 -7.98 8.33 -6.53
N SER A 54 -6.88 7.78 -6.00
CA SER A 54 -6.58 7.81 -4.56
C SER A 54 -5.58 8.90 -4.19
N ALA A 55 -5.54 9.26 -2.90
CA ALA A 55 -4.40 9.92 -2.30
C ALA A 55 -3.21 8.96 -2.17
N LEU A 56 -2.06 9.49 -1.75
CA LEU A 56 -0.88 8.68 -1.45
C LEU A 56 -1.18 7.80 -0.24
N HIS A 57 -0.92 6.50 -0.36
CA HIS A 57 -1.07 5.52 0.71
C HIS A 57 0.02 4.46 0.63
N GLU A 58 0.18 3.70 1.72
CA GLU A 58 1.19 2.64 1.84
C GLU A 58 0.51 1.27 1.89
N HIS A 59 1.09 0.33 1.16
CA HIS A 59 0.77 -1.09 1.30
C HIS A 59 1.92 -1.84 1.95
N PRO A 60 1.65 -2.77 2.88
CA PRO A 60 2.62 -3.79 3.25
C PRO A 60 2.94 -4.63 2.01
N GLY A 61 4.04 -5.39 2.03
CA GLY A 61 4.29 -6.38 0.97
C GLY A 61 3.13 -7.36 0.88
N GLY A 62 2.78 -7.78 -0.34
CA GLY A 62 1.61 -8.65 -0.49
C GLY A 62 1.30 -9.08 -1.92
N VAL A 63 0.20 -9.79 -2.06
CA VAL A 63 -0.32 -10.27 -3.33
C VAL A 63 -1.61 -9.56 -3.69
N VAL A 64 -1.69 -9.05 -4.91
CA VAL A 64 -2.96 -8.63 -5.50
C VAL A 64 -3.50 -9.73 -6.40
N VAL A 65 -4.77 -10.04 -6.27
CA VAL A 65 -5.54 -10.91 -7.18
C VAL A 65 -6.51 -10.03 -7.95
N ILE A 66 -6.36 -9.99 -9.26
CA ILE A 66 -7.11 -9.13 -10.16
C ILE A 66 -8.45 -9.78 -10.50
N LEU A 67 -9.56 -9.09 -10.26
CA LEU A 67 -10.92 -9.59 -10.54
C LEU A 67 -11.47 -9.06 -11.86
N THR A 68 -11.09 -7.82 -12.25
CA THR A 68 -11.54 -7.19 -13.51
C THR A 68 -10.35 -6.71 -14.34
N ALA A 69 -10.53 -6.60 -15.66
CA ALA A 69 -9.52 -5.97 -16.51
C ALA A 69 -9.36 -4.50 -16.12
N ALA A 70 -8.13 -3.99 -16.15
CA ALA A 70 -7.87 -2.60 -15.79
C ALA A 70 -6.71 -1.99 -16.57
N HIS A 71 -6.80 -0.67 -16.76
CA HIS A 71 -5.71 0.19 -17.17
C HIS A 71 -5.50 1.22 -16.06
N LEU A 72 -4.43 1.06 -15.28
CA LEU A 72 -4.14 1.88 -14.09
C LEU A 72 -2.88 2.70 -14.29
N ARG A 73 -2.82 3.87 -13.64
CA ARG A 73 -1.59 4.62 -13.44
C ARG A 73 -1.23 4.59 -11.95
N PHE A 74 -0.03 4.12 -11.66
CA PHE A 74 0.60 4.24 -10.35
C PHE A 74 1.55 5.43 -10.35
N THR A 75 1.49 6.25 -9.31
CA THR A 75 2.39 7.38 -9.09
C THR A 75 3.04 7.23 -7.72
N ASP A 76 4.37 7.11 -7.66
CA ASP A 76 5.12 7.00 -6.41
C ASP A 76 5.28 8.35 -5.68
N GLU A 77 5.93 8.34 -4.52
CA GLU A 77 6.16 9.54 -3.71
C GLU A 77 6.97 10.61 -4.46
N SER A 78 7.87 10.21 -5.36
CA SER A 78 8.70 11.13 -6.15
C SER A 78 7.93 11.76 -7.32
N GLY A 79 6.70 11.32 -7.57
CA GLY A 79 5.88 11.74 -8.71
C GLY A 79 6.14 10.95 -9.99
N LYS A 80 7.00 9.92 -9.95
CA LYS A 80 7.23 9.05 -11.09
C LYS A 80 6.02 8.17 -11.33
N THR A 81 5.60 8.09 -12.59
CA THR A 81 4.41 7.35 -13.01
C THR A 81 4.77 6.05 -13.74
N ARG A 82 3.88 5.05 -13.62
CA ARG A 82 3.93 3.81 -14.37
C ARG A 82 2.52 3.37 -14.71
N GLU A 83 2.27 3.03 -15.97
CA GLU A 83 1.00 2.43 -16.39
C GLU A 83 1.03 0.91 -16.25
N ILE A 84 -0.09 0.36 -15.80
CA ILE A 84 -0.27 -1.05 -15.51
C ILE A 84 -1.53 -1.53 -16.20
N PHE A 85 -1.37 -2.57 -17.01
CA PHE A 85 -2.47 -3.31 -17.60
C PHE A 85 -2.65 -4.64 -16.85
N SER A 86 -3.88 -4.96 -16.51
CA SER A 86 -4.23 -6.15 -15.73
C SER A 86 -5.35 -6.92 -16.40
N LYS A 87 -5.32 -8.24 -16.24
CA LYS A 87 -6.38 -9.14 -16.70
C LYS A 87 -7.00 -9.88 -15.52
N PRO A 88 -8.29 -10.21 -15.57
CA PRO A 88 -8.93 -11.04 -14.56
C PRO A 88 -8.19 -12.36 -14.34
N GLY A 89 -8.06 -12.78 -13.08
CA GLY A 89 -7.37 -14.02 -12.69
C GLY A 89 -5.85 -13.88 -12.57
N GLU A 90 -5.24 -12.72 -12.91
CA GLU A 90 -3.82 -12.51 -12.64
C GLU A 90 -3.59 -12.32 -11.14
N ALA A 91 -2.51 -12.93 -10.63
CA ALA A 91 -1.97 -12.66 -9.31
C ALA A 91 -0.57 -12.05 -9.45
N ARG A 92 -0.29 -11.00 -8.70
CA ARG A 92 1.00 -10.30 -8.73
C ARG A 92 1.49 -10.03 -7.33
N TRP A 93 2.77 -10.27 -7.11
CA TRP A 93 3.46 -9.87 -5.90
C TRP A 93 3.92 -8.41 -5.99
N TYR A 94 3.76 -7.67 -4.89
CA TYR A 94 4.34 -6.35 -4.69
C TYR A 94 5.13 -6.32 -3.37
N PRO A 95 6.37 -5.82 -3.35
CA PRO A 95 7.05 -5.48 -2.10
C PRO A 95 6.30 -4.33 -1.40
N PRO A 96 6.61 -4.01 -0.15
CA PRO A 96 6.06 -2.81 0.50
C PRO A 96 6.31 -1.56 -0.35
N PHE A 97 5.29 -0.72 -0.53
CA PHE A 97 5.38 0.44 -1.42
C PHE A 97 4.38 1.54 -1.07
N HIS A 98 4.72 2.77 -1.47
CA HIS A 98 3.83 3.92 -1.42
C HIS A 98 3.43 4.32 -2.84
N HIS A 99 2.16 4.57 -3.04
CA HIS A 99 1.67 5.06 -4.34
C HIS A 99 0.33 5.78 -4.26
N ARG A 100 0.01 6.46 -5.36
CA ARG A 100 -1.34 6.84 -5.75
C ARG A 100 -1.77 5.94 -6.90
N VAL A 101 -3.05 5.61 -6.95
CA VAL A 101 -3.66 4.87 -8.05
C VAL A 101 -4.61 5.78 -8.79
N GLU A 102 -4.61 5.69 -10.12
CA GLU A 102 -5.63 6.27 -11.00
C GLU A 102 -6.12 5.18 -11.93
N ASN A 103 -7.43 4.96 -11.97
CA ASN A 103 -8.05 4.12 -12.99
C ASN A 103 -8.19 4.94 -14.28
N LEU A 104 -7.45 4.59 -15.32
CA LEU A 104 -7.47 5.28 -16.61
C LEU A 104 -8.58 4.74 -17.55
N GLY A 105 -9.23 3.64 -17.15
CA GLY A 105 -10.28 2.98 -17.95
C GLY A 105 -11.66 3.56 -17.71
N ASP A 106 -12.56 3.22 -18.65
CA ASP A 106 -13.99 3.57 -18.62
C ASP A 106 -14.84 2.54 -17.84
N THR A 107 -14.21 1.53 -17.26
CA THR A 107 -14.84 0.48 -16.44
C THR A 107 -14.21 0.45 -15.05
N SER A 108 -14.95 -0.08 -14.09
CA SER A 108 -14.44 -0.26 -12.72
C SER A 108 -13.28 -1.27 -12.68
N TYR A 109 -12.35 -1.01 -11.79
CA TYR A 109 -11.29 -1.93 -11.39
C TYR A 109 -11.61 -2.55 -10.04
N ASP A 110 -11.62 -3.87 -9.98
CA ASP A 110 -11.83 -4.66 -8.77
C ASP A 110 -10.69 -5.65 -8.59
N ALA A 111 -10.22 -5.77 -7.36
CA ALA A 111 -9.17 -6.69 -6.96
C ALA A 111 -9.28 -7.07 -5.48
N VAL A 112 -8.58 -8.12 -5.08
CA VAL A 112 -8.34 -8.46 -3.68
C VAL A 112 -6.85 -8.28 -3.40
N TYR A 113 -6.51 -7.50 -2.38
CA TYR A 113 -5.15 -7.35 -1.88
C TYR A 113 -4.97 -8.15 -0.58
N VAL A 114 -3.98 -9.04 -0.56
CA VAL A 114 -3.58 -9.80 0.63
C VAL A 114 -2.25 -9.25 1.11
N GLY A 115 -2.30 -8.34 2.07
CA GLY A 115 -1.12 -7.73 2.69
C GLY A 115 -0.54 -8.65 3.77
N ILE A 116 0.78 -8.79 3.79
CA ILE A 116 1.51 -9.61 4.77
C ILE A 116 1.92 -8.70 5.93
N LYS A 117 1.41 -8.96 7.12
CA LYS A 117 1.76 -8.19 8.32
C LYS A 117 3.23 -8.36 8.69
N GLY A 118 3.84 -7.29 9.19
CA GLY A 118 5.27 -7.27 9.53
C GLY A 118 6.21 -6.99 8.35
N MET A 119 5.72 -6.97 7.12
CA MET A 119 6.49 -6.50 5.96
C MET A 119 6.22 -5.02 5.72
N SER A 120 7.18 -4.18 6.05
CA SER A 120 7.13 -2.73 5.80
C SER A 120 8.30 -2.30 4.92
N SER A 121 8.23 -1.10 4.35
CA SER A 121 9.30 -0.50 3.53
C SER A 121 10.65 -0.43 4.27
N ALA A 122 10.65 -0.41 5.59
CA ALA A 122 11.86 -0.41 6.43
C ALA A 122 12.56 -1.78 6.51
N SER A 123 11.89 -2.88 6.11
CA SER A 123 12.45 -4.25 6.18
C SER A 123 13.22 -4.68 4.92
N ASN A 124 13.41 -3.79 3.95
CA ASN A 124 13.98 -4.08 2.63
C ASN A 124 15.51 -4.20 2.63
N GLY A 125 16.06 -5.18 3.37
CA GLY A 125 17.45 -5.64 3.17
C GLY A 125 17.59 -6.82 2.20
N SER A 126 16.50 -7.49 1.85
CA SER A 126 16.50 -8.66 0.95
C SER A 126 16.16 -8.26 -0.50
N LYS A 127 16.94 -8.78 -1.45
CA LYS A 127 16.70 -8.59 -2.90
C LYS A 127 15.46 -9.38 -3.39
N ASP A 128 15.06 -10.42 -2.67
CA ASP A 128 13.86 -11.21 -2.94
C ASP A 128 12.85 -11.00 -1.80
N PRO A 129 11.66 -10.44 -2.09
CA PRO A 129 10.61 -10.29 -1.10
C PRO A 129 10.22 -11.60 -0.41
N MET A 130 10.38 -12.74 -1.09
CA MET A 130 10.09 -14.06 -0.53
C MET A 130 11.08 -14.45 0.57
N ASP A 131 12.33 -13.98 0.53
CA ASP A 131 13.35 -14.29 1.55
C ASP A 131 13.03 -13.65 2.90
N ALA A 132 12.26 -12.56 2.91
CA ALA A 132 11.83 -11.87 4.13
C ALA A 132 10.63 -12.52 4.81
N MET A 133 10.01 -13.53 4.19
CA MET A 133 8.83 -14.22 4.71
C MET A 133 9.23 -15.47 5.51
N ASP A 134 8.46 -15.75 6.58
CA ASP A 134 8.51 -17.07 7.21
C ASP A 134 7.92 -18.14 6.30
N GLU A 135 8.24 -19.41 6.56
CA GLU A 135 7.85 -20.54 5.69
C GLU A 135 6.33 -20.74 5.60
N GLU A 136 5.57 -20.37 6.64
CA GLU A 136 4.11 -20.45 6.63
C GLU A 136 3.53 -19.39 5.69
N THR A 137 4.02 -18.17 5.75
CA THR A 137 3.64 -17.08 4.87
C THR A 137 3.99 -17.38 3.41
N LYS A 138 5.15 -17.96 3.13
CA LYS A 138 5.54 -18.43 1.77
C LYS A 138 4.53 -19.42 1.21
N LYS A 139 4.06 -20.38 2.01
CA LYS A 139 3.04 -21.35 1.59
C LYS A 139 1.71 -20.66 1.24
N ILE A 140 1.27 -19.72 2.07
CA ILE A 140 0.03 -18.97 1.82
C ILE A 140 0.13 -18.20 0.50
N VAL A 141 1.22 -17.47 0.27
CA VAL A 141 1.46 -16.73 -0.97
C VAL A 141 1.48 -17.66 -2.19
N ALA A 142 2.18 -18.80 -2.11
CA ALA A 142 2.24 -19.78 -3.19
C ALA A 142 0.85 -20.37 -3.51
N GLN A 143 0.03 -20.65 -2.50
CA GLN A 143 -1.34 -21.13 -2.68
C GLN A 143 -2.22 -20.08 -3.36
N LEU A 144 -2.16 -18.81 -2.92
CA LEU A 144 -2.92 -17.71 -3.52
C LEU A 144 -2.57 -17.52 -5.00
N ILE A 145 -1.27 -17.53 -5.34
CA ILE A 145 -0.81 -17.42 -6.73
C ILE A 145 -1.28 -18.60 -7.58
N THR A 146 -1.27 -19.80 -7.01
CA THR A 146 -1.71 -21.02 -7.71
C THR A 146 -3.21 -21.00 -7.95
N SER A 147 -4.01 -20.64 -6.93
CA SER A 147 -5.47 -20.58 -7.03
C SER A 147 -5.96 -19.52 -8.02
N ALA A 148 -5.25 -18.41 -8.14
CA ALA A 148 -5.58 -17.33 -9.07
C ALA A 148 -5.30 -17.68 -10.55
N ARG A 149 -4.61 -18.78 -10.83
CA ARG A 149 -4.25 -19.23 -12.20
C ARG A 149 -5.14 -20.37 -12.72
N GLN A 150 -6.07 -20.86 -11.91
CA GLN A 150 -7.07 -21.89 -12.27
C GLN A 150 -8.39 -21.25 -12.69
#